data_db8944fc348d78d86cb6eb544b1109e5
#
_entry.id   db8944fc348d78d86cb6eb544b1109e5
#
_cell.length_a   1.000
_cell.length_b   1.000
_cell.length_c   1.000
_cell.angle_alpha   90.00
_cell.angle_beta   90.00
_cell.angle_gamma   90.00
#
_symmetry.space_group_name_H-M   'P 1'
#
loop_
_entity.id
_entity.type
_entity.pdbx_description
1 polymer ?
#
loop_
_entity_poly.entity_id
_entity_poly.type
_entity_poly.pdbx_seq_one_letter_code
_entity_poly.pdbx_strand_id
1 'polypeptide(L)'
;MHAFHATVKWPNDILVNNKKISGLIAEVVGDGVVIGIGINVGMSEDQLPVETATSLLVEGGVDLTRDEILCEVLEEFEEHFVQWDQGIDEVQSLYSHLCATLGKEVRVEYPGGATHLAIAESISDIGALILDDGTHVQSADVIHLR
;
A
#
# COMPACT_ATOMS: atom_id res chain seq x y z
N MET A 1 21.91 6.09 -5.77
CA MET A 1 20.60 5.46 -5.55
C MET A 1 19.84 6.32 -4.55
N HIS A 2 18.71 6.90 -4.95
CA HIS A 2 17.86 7.66 -4.02
C HIS A 2 17.00 6.66 -3.27
N ALA A 3 17.25 6.50 -1.97
CA ALA A 3 16.42 5.67 -1.12
C ALA A 3 15.19 6.47 -0.70
N PHE A 4 14.02 6.06 -1.16
CA PHE A 4 12.74 6.62 -0.71
C PHE A 4 12.28 5.88 0.55
N HIS A 5 11.91 6.62 1.58
CA HIS A 5 11.23 6.04 2.73
C HIS A 5 9.75 5.80 2.38
N ALA A 6 9.48 4.64 1.80
CA ALA A 6 8.13 4.22 1.48
C ALA A 6 7.47 3.52 2.68
N THR A 7 6.19 3.78 2.87
CA THR A 7 5.34 3.10 3.85
C THR A 7 4.08 2.61 3.18
N VAL A 8 3.40 1.65 3.80
CA VAL A 8 2.14 1.12 3.30
C VAL A 8 0.98 1.75 4.06
N LYS A 9 0.00 2.25 3.36
CA LYS A 9 -1.31 2.58 3.93
C LYS A 9 -2.27 1.45 3.60
N TRP A 10 -2.80 0.81 4.65
CA TRP A 10 -3.78 -0.26 4.47
C TRP A 10 -5.00 0.23 3.66
N PRO A 11 -5.55 -0.55 2.73
CA PRO A 11 -5.13 -1.91 2.41
C PRO A 11 -3.99 -2.00 1.37
N ASN A 12 -3.81 -1.05 0.47
CA ASN A 12 -3.12 -1.26 -0.79
C ASN A 12 -2.44 -0.01 -1.38
N ASP A 13 -2.26 1.05 -0.61
CA ASP A 13 -1.58 2.26 -1.06
C ASP A 13 -0.14 2.30 -0.56
N ILE A 14 0.79 2.74 -1.41
CA ILE A 14 2.16 3.06 -1.04
C ILE A 14 2.29 4.56 -0.88
N LEU A 15 2.88 4.98 0.23
CA LEU A 15 3.10 6.38 0.55
C LEU A 15 4.59 6.71 0.60
N VAL A 16 4.95 7.89 0.12
CA VAL A 16 6.24 8.57 0.38
C VAL A 16 5.90 9.94 0.95
N ASN A 17 6.52 10.30 2.08
CA ASN A 17 6.23 11.54 2.79
C ASN A 17 4.73 11.77 3.08
N ASN A 18 4.00 10.69 3.44
CA ASN A 18 2.55 10.66 3.67
C ASN A 18 1.69 11.01 2.43
N LYS A 19 2.27 11.03 1.24
CA LYS A 19 1.55 11.21 -0.02
C LYS A 19 1.55 9.92 -0.84
N LYS A 20 0.43 9.61 -1.49
CA LYS A 20 0.28 8.39 -2.28
C LYS A 20 1.11 8.45 -3.56
N ILE A 21 2.01 7.49 -3.73
CA ILE A 21 2.82 7.31 -4.92
C ILE A 21 2.35 6.13 -5.77
N SER A 22 1.78 5.12 -5.14
CA SER A 22 1.32 3.90 -5.81
C SER A 22 0.04 3.38 -5.16
N GLY A 23 -0.73 2.63 -5.93
CA GLY A 23 -1.86 1.85 -5.46
C GLY A 23 -1.93 0.53 -6.20
N LEU A 24 -2.41 -0.51 -5.51
CA LEU A 24 -2.52 -1.85 -6.03
C LEU A 24 -3.99 -2.30 -5.99
N ILE A 25 -4.37 -3.12 -6.96
CA ILE A 25 -5.63 -3.87 -6.96
C ILE A 25 -5.34 -5.33 -7.29
N ALA A 26 -6.09 -6.24 -6.71
CA ALA A 26 -5.99 -7.66 -7.02
C ALA A 26 -7.39 -8.23 -7.27
N GLU A 27 -7.51 -9.07 -8.28
CA GLU A 27 -8.75 -9.73 -8.65
C GLU A 27 -8.50 -11.22 -8.87
N VAL A 28 -9.33 -12.07 -8.28
CA VAL A 28 -9.29 -13.52 -8.51
C VAL A 28 -9.99 -13.82 -9.82
N VAL A 29 -9.29 -14.48 -10.75
CA VAL A 29 -9.80 -14.87 -12.07
C VAL A 29 -9.52 -16.36 -12.31
N GLY A 30 -10.55 -17.18 -12.21
CA GLY A 30 -10.38 -18.65 -12.26
C GLY A 30 -9.50 -19.14 -11.11
N ASP A 31 -8.41 -19.83 -11.41
CA ASP A 31 -7.45 -20.36 -10.44
C ASP A 31 -6.25 -19.41 -10.21
N GLY A 32 -6.30 -18.21 -10.76
CA GLY A 32 -5.20 -17.23 -10.67
C GLY A 32 -5.64 -15.92 -10.04
N VAL A 33 -4.67 -15.06 -9.80
CA VAL A 33 -4.86 -13.69 -9.33
C VAL A 33 -4.24 -12.72 -10.34
N VAL A 34 -5.01 -11.74 -10.78
CA VAL A 34 -4.52 -10.62 -11.57
C VAL A 34 -4.24 -9.45 -10.65
N ILE A 35 -3.00 -8.94 -10.70
CA ILE A 35 -2.57 -7.79 -9.89
C ILE A 35 -2.34 -6.61 -10.82
N GLY A 36 -3.03 -5.50 -10.55
CA GLY A 36 -2.79 -4.22 -11.18
C GLY A 36 -2.02 -3.30 -10.25
N ILE A 37 -0.91 -2.75 -10.72
CA ILE A 37 -0.06 -1.82 -9.95
C ILE A 37 0.02 -0.51 -10.72
N GLY A 38 -0.39 0.60 -10.08
CA GLY A 38 -0.22 1.94 -10.61
C GLY A 38 0.85 2.69 -9.83
N ILE A 39 1.89 3.19 -10.50
CA ILE A 39 2.97 3.97 -9.90
C ILE A 39 3.08 5.33 -10.58
N ASN A 40 3.08 6.39 -9.80
CA ASN A 40 3.32 7.75 -10.29
C ASN A 40 4.83 7.96 -10.45
N VAL A 41 5.34 7.89 -11.68
CA VAL A 41 6.78 7.99 -11.97
C VAL A 41 7.17 9.43 -12.31
N GLY A 42 6.82 9.91 -13.50
CA GLY A 42 7.29 11.17 -14.07
C GLY A 42 6.26 12.30 -14.06
N MET A 43 5.26 12.25 -13.21
CA MET A 43 4.25 13.32 -13.09
C MET A 43 4.82 14.48 -12.27
N SER A 44 4.71 15.71 -12.80
CA SER A 44 4.99 16.93 -12.03
C SER A 44 3.84 17.26 -11.07
N GLU A 45 4.05 18.15 -10.10
CA GLU A 45 3.03 18.48 -9.09
C GLU A 45 1.70 18.94 -9.70
N ASP A 46 1.74 19.69 -10.79
CA ASP A 46 0.57 20.18 -11.52
C ASP A 46 -0.19 19.09 -12.31
N GLN A 47 0.44 17.96 -12.54
CA GLN A 47 -0.15 16.79 -13.22
C GLN A 47 -0.75 15.77 -12.24
N LEU A 48 -0.46 15.89 -10.96
CA LEU A 48 -0.99 14.99 -9.95
C LEU A 48 -2.50 15.20 -9.75
N PRO A 49 -3.29 14.12 -9.57
CA PRO A 49 -4.75 14.21 -9.53
C PRO A 49 -5.29 14.88 -8.27
N VAL A 50 -4.54 14.84 -7.17
CA VAL A 50 -4.91 15.40 -5.86
C VAL A 50 -3.67 15.83 -5.08
N GLU A 51 -3.82 16.74 -4.12
CA GLU A 51 -2.72 17.24 -3.29
C GLU A 51 -2.08 16.17 -2.40
N THR A 52 -2.80 15.10 -2.11
CA THR A 52 -2.32 13.95 -1.33
C THR A 52 -1.58 12.90 -2.16
N ALA A 53 -1.41 13.13 -3.46
CA ALA A 53 -0.59 12.31 -4.33
C ALA A 53 0.83 12.88 -4.47
N THR A 54 1.77 12.00 -4.82
CA THR A 54 3.14 12.35 -5.20
C THR A 54 3.62 11.46 -6.33
N SER A 55 4.83 11.70 -6.82
CA SER A 55 5.49 10.89 -7.86
C SER A 55 6.97 10.73 -7.54
N LEU A 56 7.63 9.77 -8.18
CA LEU A 56 9.08 9.62 -8.05
C LEU A 56 9.82 10.88 -8.48
N LEU A 57 9.35 11.57 -9.53
CA LEU A 57 9.92 12.83 -9.98
C LEU A 57 9.84 13.92 -8.91
N VAL A 58 8.69 14.08 -8.27
CA VAL A 58 8.47 15.08 -7.19
C VAL A 58 9.33 14.77 -5.97
N GLU A 59 9.51 13.49 -5.65
CA GLU A 59 10.32 13.04 -4.52
C GLU A 59 11.84 13.02 -4.82
N GLY A 60 12.26 13.48 -6.00
CA GLY A 60 13.67 13.65 -6.38
C GLY A 60 14.27 12.50 -7.21
N GLY A 61 13.45 11.57 -7.70
CA GLY A 61 13.86 10.46 -8.56
C GLY A 61 13.99 10.87 -10.03
N VAL A 62 14.80 11.86 -10.32
CA VAL A 62 14.88 12.52 -11.65
C VAL A 62 15.45 11.65 -12.77
N ASP A 63 16.24 10.63 -12.44
CA ASP A 63 16.94 9.78 -13.42
C ASP A 63 16.29 8.39 -13.58
N LEU A 64 15.13 8.15 -12.96
CA LEU A 64 14.46 6.86 -13.01
C LEU A 64 13.52 6.76 -14.22
N THR A 65 13.72 5.74 -15.02
CA THR A 65 12.83 5.41 -16.13
C THR A 65 11.74 4.42 -15.71
N ARG A 66 10.62 4.40 -16.46
CA ARG A 66 9.53 3.45 -16.20
C ARG A 66 9.99 1.99 -16.35
N ASP A 67 10.87 1.72 -17.31
CA ASP A 67 11.36 0.37 -17.61
C ASP A 67 12.24 -0.14 -16.46
N GLU A 68 13.13 0.68 -15.94
CA GLU A 68 13.96 0.34 -14.78
C GLU A 68 13.12 0.03 -13.56
N ILE A 69 12.12 0.89 -13.25
CA ILE A 69 11.21 0.67 -12.13
C ILE A 69 10.40 -0.61 -12.32
N LEU A 70 9.92 -0.88 -13.53
CA LEU A 70 9.18 -2.11 -13.82
C LEU A 70 10.04 -3.35 -13.59
N CYS A 71 11.28 -3.34 -14.06
CA CYS A 71 12.20 -4.46 -13.85
C CYS A 71 12.47 -4.69 -12.35
N GLU A 72 12.79 -3.64 -11.59
CA GLU A 72 13.02 -3.74 -10.14
C GLU A 72 11.78 -4.27 -9.40
N VAL A 73 10.59 -3.77 -9.72
CA VAL A 73 9.34 -4.23 -9.08
C VAL A 73 9.07 -5.70 -9.38
N LEU A 74 9.33 -6.16 -10.62
CA LEU A 74 9.10 -7.56 -10.99
C LEU A 74 10.14 -8.49 -10.34
N GLU A 75 11.40 -8.09 -10.26
CA GLU A 75 12.47 -8.86 -9.60
C GLU A 75 12.18 -9.03 -8.11
N GLU A 76 11.86 -7.96 -7.40
CA GLU A 76 11.50 -7.99 -5.98
C GLU A 76 10.21 -8.80 -5.73
N PHE A 77 9.22 -8.65 -6.60
CA PHE A 77 7.98 -9.42 -6.51
C PHE A 77 8.25 -10.93 -6.67
N GLU A 78 9.06 -11.32 -7.65
CA GLU A 78 9.40 -12.73 -7.87
C GLU A 78 10.12 -13.31 -6.66
N GLU A 79 11.09 -12.61 -6.09
CA GLU A 79 11.83 -13.07 -4.91
C GLU A 79 10.90 -13.29 -3.72
N HIS A 80 10.06 -12.32 -3.38
CA HIS A 80 9.11 -12.43 -2.26
C HIS A 80 8.03 -13.47 -2.52
N PHE A 81 7.55 -13.59 -3.76
CA PHE A 81 6.56 -14.60 -4.14
C PHE A 81 7.11 -16.02 -3.97
N VAL A 82 8.36 -16.27 -4.40
CA VAL A 82 9.01 -17.57 -4.24
C VAL A 82 9.18 -17.92 -2.75
N GLN A 83 9.57 -16.97 -1.92
CA GLN A 83 9.68 -17.18 -0.47
C GLN A 83 8.31 -17.53 0.15
N TRP A 84 7.28 -16.79 -0.21
CA TRP A 84 5.91 -17.03 0.25
C TRP A 84 5.39 -18.41 -0.20
N ASP A 85 5.59 -18.80 -1.45
CA ASP A 85 5.19 -20.09 -1.99
C ASP A 85 5.92 -21.28 -1.29
N GLN A 86 7.13 -21.05 -0.82
CA GLN A 86 7.89 -22.01 -0.01
C GLN A 86 7.49 -22.03 1.47
N GLY A 87 6.52 -21.23 1.89
CA GLY A 87 6.06 -21.14 3.27
C GLY A 87 7.00 -20.35 4.20
N ILE A 88 7.91 -19.56 3.65
CA ILE A 88 8.74 -18.61 4.39
C ILE A 88 7.91 -17.33 4.54
N ASP A 89 7.12 -17.27 5.62
CA ASP A 89 6.14 -16.19 5.81
C ASP A 89 6.73 -15.03 6.62
N GLU A 90 7.57 -14.25 5.98
CA GLU A 90 8.00 -12.94 6.52
C GLU A 90 7.13 -11.77 5.99
N VAL A 91 6.27 -12.02 5.01
CA VAL A 91 5.47 -10.99 4.32
C VAL A 91 4.58 -10.24 5.29
N GLN A 92 3.85 -10.94 6.17
CA GLN A 92 2.98 -10.30 7.16
C GLN A 92 3.77 -9.42 8.14
N SER A 93 4.92 -9.90 8.61
CA SER A 93 5.79 -9.14 9.52
C SER A 93 6.34 -7.89 8.84
N LEU A 94 6.82 -8.02 7.61
CA LEU A 94 7.33 -6.90 6.82
C LEU A 94 6.23 -5.87 6.51
N TYR A 95 5.05 -6.35 6.08
CA TYR A 95 3.91 -5.48 5.83
C TYR A 95 3.52 -4.69 7.08
N SER A 96 3.41 -5.35 8.24
CA SER A 96 3.07 -4.71 9.51
C SER A 96 4.11 -3.67 9.93
N HIS A 97 5.40 -3.98 9.72
CA HIS A 97 6.50 -3.05 10.01
C HIS A 97 6.43 -1.78 9.15
N LEU A 98 6.07 -1.91 7.89
CA LEU A 98 5.96 -0.80 6.94
C LEU A 98 4.60 -0.08 7.01
N CYS A 99 3.61 -0.63 7.72
CA CYS A 99 2.23 -0.15 7.72
C CYS A 99 2.07 1.14 8.51
N ALA A 100 1.99 2.26 7.81
CA ALA A 100 1.78 3.58 8.39
C ALA A 100 0.36 3.78 8.98
N THR A 101 -0.54 2.82 8.80
CA THR A 101 -1.90 2.88 9.35
C THR A 101 -1.93 2.45 10.81
N LEU A 102 -1.07 1.52 11.21
CA LEU A 102 -1.04 0.99 12.57
C LEU A 102 -0.69 2.07 13.60
N GLY A 103 -1.36 2.03 14.73
CA GLY A 103 -1.24 2.98 15.83
C GLY A 103 -1.95 4.31 15.59
N LYS A 104 -2.61 4.48 14.45
CA LYS A 104 -3.35 5.73 14.16
C LYS A 104 -4.83 5.58 14.45
N GLU A 105 -5.44 6.69 14.84
CA GLU A 105 -6.88 6.87 14.79
C GLU A 105 -7.32 6.96 13.33
N VAL A 106 -8.27 6.13 12.95
CA VAL A 106 -8.75 5.99 11.58
C VAL A 106 -10.26 6.12 11.51
N ARG A 107 -10.72 6.64 10.39
CA ARG A 107 -12.12 6.51 9.97
C ARG A 107 -12.20 5.45 8.88
N VAL A 108 -12.86 4.36 9.18
CA VAL A 108 -13.16 3.28 8.24
C VAL A 108 -14.47 3.63 7.53
N GLU A 109 -14.46 3.66 6.22
CA GLU A 109 -15.62 3.93 5.37
C GLU A 109 -16.00 2.66 4.60
N TYR A 110 -17.12 2.06 4.98
CA TYR A 110 -17.59 0.82 4.35
C TYR A 110 -18.36 1.08 3.06
N PRO A 111 -18.37 0.14 2.12
CA PRO A 111 -19.31 0.15 1.00
C PRO A 111 -20.74 0.28 1.54
N GLY A 112 -21.48 1.30 1.07
CA GLY A 112 -22.82 1.60 1.57
C GLY A 112 -22.90 2.79 2.53
N GLY A 113 -21.75 3.43 2.83
CA GLY A 113 -21.69 4.72 3.51
C GLY A 113 -21.65 4.66 5.04
N ALA A 114 -21.63 3.48 5.65
CA ALA A 114 -21.38 3.34 7.08
C ALA A 114 -19.94 3.73 7.41
N THR A 115 -19.73 4.42 8.53
CA THR A 115 -18.40 4.81 9.00
C THR A 115 -18.16 4.31 10.41
N HIS A 116 -16.89 4.00 10.72
CA HIS A 116 -16.44 3.56 12.03
C HIS A 116 -15.16 4.30 12.43
N LEU A 117 -15.08 4.80 13.65
CA LEU A 117 -13.91 5.47 14.20
C LEU A 117 -13.27 4.56 15.24
N ALA A 118 -11.99 4.28 15.09
CA ALA A 118 -11.24 3.43 16.00
C ALA A 118 -9.73 3.62 15.81
N ILE A 119 -8.92 2.96 16.61
CA ILE A 119 -7.47 2.91 16.43
C ILE A 119 -7.12 1.63 15.66
N ALA A 120 -6.31 1.76 14.62
CA ALA A 120 -5.76 0.63 13.87
C ALA A 120 -4.71 -0.09 14.72
N GLU A 121 -4.97 -1.30 15.18
CA GLU A 121 -4.14 -2.00 16.15
C GLU A 121 -3.13 -2.96 15.49
N SER A 122 -3.61 -3.81 14.59
CA SER A 122 -2.77 -4.83 13.96
C SER A 122 -3.32 -5.30 12.61
N ILE A 123 -2.55 -6.16 11.93
CA ILE A 123 -2.96 -6.86 10.70
C ILE A 123 -3.07 -8.35 11.02
N SER A 124 -4.18 -8.96 10.62
CA SER A 124 -4.39 -10.42 10.79
C SER A 124 -3.55 -11.23 9.80
N ASP A 125 -3.49 -12.54 10.00
CA ASP A 125 -2.85 -13.52 9.11
C ASP A 125 -3.43 -13.55 7.69
N ILE A 126 -4.68 -13.09 7.53
CA ILE A 126 -5.35 -12.96 6.22
C ILE A 126 -5.34 -11.52 5.68
N GLY A 127 -4.55 -10.61 6.25
CA GLY A 127 -4.42 -9.23 5.80
C GLY A 127 -5.54 -8.28 6.23
N ALA A 128 -6.48 -8.71 7.09
CA ALA A 128 -7.52 -7.82 7.60
C ALA A 128 -6.94 -6.83 8.62
N LEU A 129 -7.41 -5.58 8.60
CA LEU A 129 -7.07 -4.60 9.62
C LEU A 129 -7.89 -4.90 10.89
N ILE A 130 -7.20 -5.04 12.01
CA ILE A 130 -7.81 -5.22 13.33
C ILE A 130 -7.82 -3.87 14.05
N LEU A 131 -8.98 -3.48 14.54
CA LEU A 131 -9.18 -2.26 15.30
C LEU A 131 -9.13 -2.55 16.81
N ASP A 132 -8.90 -1.53 17.62
CA ASP A 132 -8.76 -1.62 19.08
C ASP A 132 -10.04 -2.08 19.81
N ASP A 133 -11.19 -2.03 19.15
CA ASP A 133 -12.45 -2.59 19.63
C ASP A 133 -12.68 -4.07 19.23
N GLY A 134 -11.70 -4.68 18.57
CA GLY A 134 -11.76 -6.06 18.08
C GLY A 134 -12.44 -6.23 16.72
N THR A 135 -12.83 -5.15 16.05
CA THR A 135 -13.42 -5.20 14.72
C THR A 135 -12.39 -5.61 13.68
N HIS A 136 -12.73 -6.57 12.82
CA HIS A 136 -11.93 -7.00 11.68
C HIS A 136 -12.45 -6.36 10.39
N VAL A 137 -11.62 -5.56 9.73
CA VAL A 137 -11.94 -4.89 8.47
C VAL A 137 -11.22 -5.60 7.33
N GLN A 138 -11.98 -6.19 6.41
CA GLN A 138 -11.42 -6.91 5.26
C GLN A 138 -11.32 -6.04 4.01
N SER A 139 -12.30 -5.14 3.81
CA SER A 139 -12.36 -4.25 2.65
C SER A 139 -13.11 -2.99 3.02
N ALA A 140 -12.42 -1.87 3.03
CA ALA A 140 -12.97 -0.54 3.26
C ALA A 140 -11.97 0.54 2.87
N ASP A 141 -12.43 1.76 2.69
CA ASP A 141 -11.54 2.91 2.65
C ASP A 141 -11.16 3.32 4.07
N VAL A 142 -9.87 3.57 4.29
CA VAL A 142 -9.35 4.00 5.58
C VAL A 142 -8.73 5.39 5.47
N ILE A 143 -9.25 6.31 6.28
CA ILE A 143 -8.77 7.68 6.36
C ILE A 143 -8.05 7.87 7.69
N HIS A 144 -6.76 8.21 7.62
CA HIS A 144 -5.99 8.56 8.81
C HIS A 144 -6.50 9.88 9.38
N LEU A 145 -6.86 9.89 10.65
CA LEU A 145 -7.19 11.10 11.39
C LEU A 145 -5.90 11.69 11.99
N ARG A 146 -5.92 12.98 12.26
CA ARG A 146 -4.74 13.70 12.78
C ARG A 146 -4.56 13.47 14.28
#